data_b96730c82ec149fa59480970c64640f9
#
_entry.id   b96730c82ec149fa59480970c64640f9
#
_cell.length_a   1.000
_cell.length_b   1.000
_cell.length_c   1.000
_cell.angle_alpha   90.00
_cell.angle_beta   90.00
_cell.angle_gamma   90.00
#
_symmetry.space_group_name_H-M   'P 1'
#
loop_
_entity.id
_entity.type
_entity.pdbx_description
1 polymer ?
#
loop_
_entity_poly.entity_id
_entity_poly.type
_entity_poly.pdbx_seq_one_letter_code
_entity_poly.pdbx_strand_id
1 'polypeptide(L)'
;MIFMRYMHRQRGGRVDFTQEELTSTLANQAPGSPNLSILSFKGCFHGRTIGLLSCSHSRPIQGVDIPTLPWPKADFPQYKYPLDDHKRENKAEDDRCLALVEELMEKAVRTNITLK
;
A
#
# COMPACT_ATOMS: atom_id res chain seq x y z
N MET A 1 11.30 2.80 0.22
CA MET A 1 11.40 3.34 1.60
C MET A 1 11.93 4.79 1.64
N ILE A 2 13.08 5.11 1.02
CA ILE A 2 13.65 6.49 1.01
C ILE A 2 12.65 7.51 0.45
N PHE A 3 12.00 7.22 -0.68
CA PHE A 3 10.98 8.10 -1.26
C PHE A 3 9.78 8.34 -0.32
N MET A 4 9.28 7.30 0.34
CA MET A 4 8.18 7.44 1.31
C MET A 4 8.55 8.38 2.45
N ARG A 5 9.76 8.22 2.98
CA ARG A 5 10.31 9.07 4.04
C ARG A 5 10.46 10.52 3.58
N TYR A 6 11.02 10.74 2.41
CA TYR A 6 11.16 12.06 1.81
C TYR A 6 9.79 12.76 1.67
N MET A 7 8.80 12.10 1.07
CA MET A 7 7.47 12.66 0.87
C MET A 7 6.74 12.94 2.19
N HIS A 8 6.90 12.07 3.20
CA HIS A 8 6.33 12.29 4.52
C HIS A 8 6.91 13.57 5.16
N ARG A 9 8.21 13.79 5.05
CA ARG A 9 8.88 14.99 5.57
C ARG A 9 8.53 16.24 4.81
N GLN A 10 8.51 16.19 3.49
CA GLN A 10 8.11 17.33 2.66
C GLN A 10 6.70 17.85 3.00
N ARG A 11 5.74 16.96 3.21
CA ARG A 11 4.40 17.32 3.64
C ARG A 11 4.37 18.01 5.02
N GLY A 12 5.28 17.62 5.90
CA GLY A 12 5.47 18.25 7.21
C GLY A 12 6.29 19.55 7.18
N GLY A 13 6.82 19.96 6.01
CA GLY A 13 7.64 21.16 5.86
C GLY A 13 9.00 21.11 6.60
N ARG A 14 9.50 19.90 6.90
CA ARG A 14 10.71 19.69 7.72
C ARG A 14 11.79 18.94 6.98
N VAL A 15 13.05 19.36 7.17
CA VAL A 15 14.25 18.72 6.63
C VAL A 15 14.96 17.89 7.73
N ASP A 16 15.08 18.44 8.93
CA ASP A 16 15.80 17.83 10.04
C ASP A 16 14.93 16.93 10.92
N PHE A 17 15.58 16.14 11.79
CA PHE A 17 14.94 15.24 12.73
C PHE A 17 14.86 15.88 14.12
N THR A 18 13.73 15.74 14.79
CA THR A 18 13.58 16.12 16.19
C THR A 18 14.15 15.02 17.10
N GLN A 19 14.52 15.39 18.33
CA GLN A 19 14.99 14.41 19.32
C GLN A 19 13.89 13.38 19.65
N GLU A 20 12.63 13.80 19.66
CA GLU A 20 11.48 12.91 19.85
C GLU A 20 11.36 11.86 18.73
N GLU A 21 11.55 12.28 17.47
CA GLU A 21 11.56 11.35 16.32
C GLU A 21 12.71 10.34 16.43
N LEU A 22 13.89 10.79 16.88
CA LEU A 22 15.06 9.92 17.04
C LEU A 22 14.88 8.89 18.17
N THR A 23 14.22 9.28 19.27
CA THR A 23 13.95 8.36 20.38
C THR A 23 12.78 7.42 20.12
N SER A 24 11.68 7.93 19.61
CA SER A 24 10.48 7.12 19.34
C SER A 24 10.68 6.07 18.23
N THR A 25 11.58 6.33 17.27
CA THR A 25 11.91 5.35 16.23
C THR A 25 12.59 4.10 16.80
N LEU A 26 13.33 4.21 17.90
CA LEU A 26 13.96 3.06 18.57
C LEU A 26 12.93 2.10 19.16
N ALA A 27 11.76 2.61 19.54
CA ALA A 27 10.62 1.83 20.03
C ALA A 27 9.60 1.50 18.94
N ASN A 28 9.91 1.77 17.65
CA ASN A 28 9.00 1.62 16.52
C ASN A 28 7.66 2.35 16.71
N GLN A 29 7.70 3.56 17.22
CA GLN A 29 6.53 4.39 17.52
C GLN A 29 6.56 5.74 16.79
N ALA A 30 5.38 6.32 16.58
CA ALA A 30 5.27 7.70 16.10
C ALA A 30 5.82 8.69 17.15
N PRO A 31 6.36 9.83 16.73
CA PRO A 31 6.47 10.34 15.35
C PRO A 31 7.66 9.78 14.55
N GLY A 32 8.65 9.15 15.16
CA GLY A 32 9.86 8.66 14.48
C GLY A 32 9.60 7.48 13.52
N SER A 33 8.65 6.59 13.86
CA SER A 33 8.17 5.51 13.00
C SER A 33 6.69 5.72 12.69
N PRO A 34 6.35 6.60 11.72
CA PRO A 34 4.97 6.86 11.36
C PRO A 34 4.34 5.63 10.71
N ASN A 35 3.02 5.47 10.86
CA ASN A 35 2.26 4.37 10.28
C ASN A 35 2.10 4.56 8.76
N LEU A 36 3.16 4.23 8.03
CA LEU A 36 3.17 4.27 6.56
C LEU A 36 2.89 2.88 6.01
N SER A 37 2.08 2.81 4.95
CA SER A 37 1.78 1.57 4.26
C SER A 37 1.89 1.72 2.74
N ILE A 38 2.00 0.59 2.05
CA ILE A 38 2.00 0.52 0.59
C ILE A 38 0.69 -0.16 0.17
N LEU A 39 -0.09 0.51 -0.68
CA LEU A 39 -1.19 -0.14 -1.37
C LEU A 39 -0.63 -1.01 -2.49
N SER A 40 -1.03 -2.26 -2.54
CA SER A 40 -0.63 -3.21 -3.58
C SER A 40 -1.86 -3.85 -4.22
N PHE A 41 -1.67 -4.60 -5.30
CA PHE A 41 -2.76 -5.28 -6.00
C PHE A 41 -2.72 -6.79 -5.75
N LYS A 42 -3.89 -7.41 -5.66
CA LYS A 42 -4.02 -8.86 -5.55
C LYS A 42 -3.41 -9.53 -6.79
N GLY A 43 -2.78 -10.69 -6.60
CA GLY A 43 -2.13 -11.43 -7.67
C GLY A 43 -0.73 -10.94 -8.08
N CYS A 44 -0.25 -9.81 -7.56
CA CYS A 44 1.08 -9.30 -7.86
C CYS A 44 2.20 -9.99 -7.06
N PHE A 45 3.43 -9.88 -7.57
CA PHE A 45 4.64 -10.38 -6.93
C PHE A 45 5.74 -9.33 -6.97
N HIS A 46 6.30 -9.01 -5.81
CA HIS A 46 7.35 -7.98 -5.65
C HIS A 46 8.61 -8.50 -4.96
N GLY A 47 8.65 -9.77 -4.60
CA GLY A 47 9.77 -10.39 -3.90
C GLY A 47 9.38 -11.05 -2.58
N ARG A 48 10.40 -11.57 -1.83
CA ARG A 48 10.18 -12.42 -0.65
C ARG A 48 10.80 -11.89 0.65
N THR A 49 11.27 -10.67 0.70
CA THR A 49 11.60 -10.04 2.00
C THR A 49 10.31 -9.69 2.74
N ILE A 50 10.34 -9.54 4.06
CA ILE A 50 9.14 -9.29 4.88
C ILE A 50 8.31 -8.12 4.33
N GLY A 51 8.96 -6.99 3.98
CA GLY A 51 8.27 -5.84 3.40
C GLY A 51 7.69 -6.14 2.01
N LEU A 52 8.40 -6.88 1.16
CA LEU A 52 7.92 -7.23 -0.18
C LEU A 52 6.86 -8.33 -0.15
N LEU A 53 6.92 -9.26 0.80
CA LEU A 53 5.84 -10.23 1.03
C LEU A 53 4.55 -9.54 1.44
N SER A 54 4.61 -8.43 2.16
CA SER A 54 3.43 -7.63 2.51
C SER A 54 2.73 -7.02 1.28
N CYS A 55 3.45 -6.89 0.16
CA CYS A 55 2.93 -6.41 -1.13
C CYS A 55 2.70 -7.56 -2.14
N SER A 56 3.19 -8.78 -1.88
CA SER A 56 3.13 -9.91 -2.82
C SER A 56 1.96 -10.82 -2.49
N HIS A 57 1.07 -11.04 -3.46
CA HIS A 57 -0.17 -11.80 -3.26
C HIS A 57 -0.46 -12.77 -4.42
N SER A 58 0.58 -13.21 -5.14
CA SER A 58 0.43 -14.10 -6.29
C SER A 58 0.11 -15.55 -5.89
N ARG A 59 0.73 -16.05 -4.81
CA ARG A 59 0.52 -17.42 -4.33
C ARG A 59 0.55 -17.48 -2.80
N PRO A 60 -0.45 -18.11 -2.15
CA PRO A 60 -0.51 -18.21 -0.67
C PRO A 60 0.72 -18.84 -0.04
N ILE A 61 1.31 -19.86 -0.68
CA ILE A 61 2.49 -20.59 -0.18
C ILE A 61 3.71 -19.68 0.06
N GLN A 62 3.76 -18.50 -0.56
CA GLN A 62 4.88 -17.58 -0.41
C GLN A 62 4.90 -16.89 0.95
N GLY A 63 3.75 -16.79 1.61
CA GLY A 63 3.59 -16.12 2.91
C GLY A 63 3.30 -17.08 4.08
N VAL A 64 3.26 -18.39 3.84
CA VAL A 64 3.04 -19.38 4.92
C VAL A 64 4.17 -19.26 5.94
N ASP A 65 3.81 -19.25 7.22
CA ASP A 65 4.71 -19.14 8.38
C ASP A 65 5.47 -17.80 8.50
N ILE A 66 5.23 -16.83 7.61
CA ILE A 66 5.89 -15.53 7.63
C ILE A 66 4.87 -14.43 7.95
N PRO A 67 5.00 -13.74 9.09
CA PRO A 67 4.12 -12.61 9.39
C PRO A 67 4.35 -11.46 8.42
N THR A 68 3.28 -10.95 7.84
CA THR A 68 3.32 -9.79 6.93
C THR A 68 2.64 -8.57 7.56
N LEU A 69 2.98 -7.39 7.07
CA LEU A 69 2.34 -6.15 7.50
C LEU A 69 0.92 -6.07 6.93
N PRO A 70 -0.07 -5.56 7.69
CA PRO A 70 -1.46 -5.49 7.26
C PRO A 70 -1.71 -4.34 6.29
N TRP A 71 -0.94 -4.29 5.21
CA TRP A 71 -1.06 -3.27 4.18
C TRP A 71 -2.25 -3.51 3.25
N PRO A 72 -2.88 -2.44 2.73
CA PRO A 72 -4.08 -2.55 1.91
C PRO A 72 -3.81 -3.19 0.55
N LYS A 73 -4.80 -3.94 0.08
CA LYS A 73 -4.75 -4.74 -1.15
C LYS A 73 -5.98 -4.43 -2.00
N ALA A 74 -5.76 -3.88 -3.18
CA ALA A 74 -6.82 -3.61 -4.16
C ALA A 74 -6.96 -4.76 -5.17
N ASP A 75 -8.11 -4.85 -5.80
CA ASP A 75 -8.30 -5.72 -6.95
C ASP A 75 -7.62 -5.11 -8.18
N PHE A 76 -7.05 -5.98 -9.03
CA PHE A 76 -6.58 -5.60 -10.36
C PHE A 76 -7.68 -5.91 -11.39
N PRO A 77 -7.94 -5.04 -12.37
CA PRO A 77 -9.02 -5.26 -13.35
C PRO A 77 -8.90 -6.61 -14.08
N GLN A 78 -10.01 -7.32 -14.19
CA GLN A 78 -10.10 -8.59 -14.91
C GLN A 78 -10.86 -8.38 -16.22
N TYR A 79 -10.14 -8.09 -17.29
CA TYR A 79 -10.75 -7.81 -18.59
C TYR A 79 -11.23 -9.04 -19.31
N LYS A 80 -12.37 -8.88 -20.01
CA LYS A 80 -12.87 -9.83 -20.99
C LYS A 80 -12.24 -9.55 -22.36
N TYR A 81 -12.00 -10.61 -23.11
CA TYR A 81 -11.42 -10.56 -24.43
C TYR A 81 -12.39 -11.18 -25.46
N PRO A 82 -12.39 -10.71 -26.71
CA PRO A 82 -11.60 -9.60 -27.27
C PRO A 82 -11.99 -8.23 -26.65
N LEU A 83 -11.03 -7.33 -26.52
CA LEU A 83 -11.27 -6.04 -25.86
C LEU A 83 -12.33 -5.19 -26.55
N ASP A 84 -12.36 -5.24 -27.88
CA ASP A 84 -13.30 -4.45 -28.70
C ASP A 84 -14.75 -4.87 -28.49
N ASP A 85 -15.02 -6.15 -28.26
CA ASP A 85 -16.35 -6.70 -28.07
C ASP A 85 -16.90 -6.44 -26.66
N HIS A 86 -16.00 -6.19 -25.69
CA HIS A 86 -16.32 -6.07 -24.26
C HIS A 86 -16.01 -4.68 -23.66
N LYS A 87 -15.99 -3.63 -24.48
CA LYS A 87 -15.62 -2.27 -24.03
C LYS A 87 -16.44 -1.78 -22.85
N ARG A 88 -17.74 -2.05 -22.84
CA ARG A 88 -18.65 -1.61 -21.78
C ARG A 88 -18.40 -2.36 -20.47
N GLU A 89 -18.24 -3.68 -20.55
CA GLU A 89 -17.97 -4.52 -19.38
C GLU A 89 -16.60 -4.21 -18.79
N ASN A 90 -15.59 -4.04 -19.63
CA ASN A 90 -14.23 -3.72 -19.20
C ASN A 90 -14.15 -2.33 -18.57
N LYS A 91 -14.90 -1.36 -19.11
CA LYS A 91 -15.02 -0.04 -18.48
C LYS A 91 -15.70 -0.13 -17.10
N ALA A 92 -16.76 -0.90 -16.96
CA ALA A 92 -17.41 -1.10 -15.66
C ALA A 92 -16.49 -1.77 -14.63
N GLU A 93 -15.63 -2.69 -15.09
CA GLU A 93 -14.61 -3.32 -14.25
C GLU A 93 -13.54 -2.32 -13.81
N ASP A 94 -13.10 -1.41 -14.69
CA ASP A 94 -12.20 -0.30 -14.32
C ASP A 94 -12.83 0.58 -13.25
N ASP A 95 -14.06 1.03 -13.49
CA ASP A 95 -14.78 1.91 -12.55
C ASP A 95 -14.94 1.23 -11.18
N ARG A 96 -15.22 -0.08 -11.14
CA ARG A 96 -15.28 -0.88 -9.91
C ARG A 96 -13.94 -0.93 -9.18
N CYS A 97 -12.85 -1.22 -9.89
CA CYS A 97 -11.52 -1.33 -9.29
C CYS A 97 -11.03 0.03 -8.78
N LEU A 98 -11.28 1.12 -9.51
CA LEU A 98 -10.93 2.47 -9.08
C LEU A 98 -11.71 2.88 -7.83
N ALA A 99 -13.02 2.61 -7.77
CA ALA A 99 -13.83 2.88 -6.59
C ALA A 99 -13.31 2.12 -5.35
N LEU A 100 -12.88 0.86 -5.51
CA LEU A 100 -12.27 0.09 -4.42
C LEU A 100 -10.96 0.72 -3.94
N VAL A 101 -10.12 1.22 -4.85
CA VAL A 101 -8.89 1.94 -4.48
C VAL A 101 -9.20 3.19 -3.68
N GLU A 102 -10.19 3.99 -4.11
CA GLU A 102 -10.64 5.18 -3.39
C GLU A 102 -11.13 4.84 -1.98
N GLU A 103 -11.97 3.81 -1.84
CA GLU A 103 -12.45 3.34 -0.53
C GLU A 103 -11.30 2.94 0.40
N LEU A 104 -10.33 2.17 -0.11
CA LEU A 104 -9.14 1.76 0.64
C LEU A 104 -8.29 2.96 1.08
N MET A 105 -8.14 3.96 0.22
CA MET A 105 -7.42 5.20 0.54
C MET A 105 -8.14 6.01 1.62
N GLU A 106 -9.45 6.19 1.51
CA GLU A 106 -10.27 6.88 2.52
C GLU A 106 -10.21 6.16 3.87
N LYS A 107 -10.35 4.83 3.87
CA LYS A 107 -10.24 4.02 5.08
C LYS A 107 -8.87 4.18 5.74
N ALA A 108 -7.80 4.19 4.97
CA ALA A 108 -6.45 4.40 5.48
C ALA A 108 -6.31 5.78 6.14
N VAL A 109 -6.82 6.83 5.50
CA VAL A 109 -6.80 8.19 6.08
C VAL A 109 -7.58 8.22 7.41
N ARG A 110 -8.76 7.60 7.49
CA ARG A 110 -9.56 7.54 8.73
C ARG A 110 -8.85 6.79 9.86
N THR A 111 -8.02 5.79 9.54
CA THR A 111 -7.26 4.99 10.52
C THR A 111 -5.85 5.53 10.79
N ASN A 112 -5.55 6.77 10.40
CA ASN A 112 -4.21 7.37 10.48
C ASN A 112 -3.10 6.54 9.82
N ILE A 113 -3.45 5.75 8.81
CA ILE A 113 -2.49 5.02 7.98
C ILE A 113 -2.19 5.90 6.77
N THR A 114 -0.94 6.31 6.59
CA THR A 114 -0.55 7.05 5.38
C THR A 114 -0.26 6.07 4.25
N LEU A 115 -1.13 6.05 3.24
CA LEU A 115 -0.92 5.30 2.00
C LEU A 115 0.05 6.02 1.07
N LYS A 116 0.84 5.24 0.36
CA LYS A 116 1.70 5.69 -0.73
C LYS A 116 1.76 4.67 -1.86
#